data_41c69dd3f493d053eaab4e856fded090
#
_entry.id   41c69dd3f493d053eaab4e856fded090
#
_cell.length_a   1.000
_cell.length_b   1.000
_cell.length_c   1.000
_cell.angle_alpha   90.00
_cell.angle_beta   90.00
_cell.angle_gamma   90.00
#
_symmetry.space_group_name_H-M   'P 1'
#
loop_
_entity.id
_entity.type
_entity.pdbx_description
1 polymer ?
#
loop_
_entity_poly.entity_id
_entity_poly.type
_entity_poly.pdbx_seq_one_letter_code
_entity_poly.pdbx_strand_id
1 'polypeptide(L)'
;EGVNAWQKLCTKSRIHHHCSVSTATFRCAHRTPNLGQVPSDERFRRLFIATPGLRLAAADLSGIELRMLAHYLARFDNGRYAEILTTGDIHQTNADKIGITRSQVKTVTYAFLYGAGDIKIGHSYDKQLSEDKARKKGKEIRKAYVDAIPGLKELLERVHKASERGFVYGLDHRRILVDKGHKALNYLLQGSA
;
A
#
# COMPACT_ATOMS: atom_id res chain seq x y z
N GLU A 1 -2.67 -21.38 7.05
CA GLU A 1 -2.82 -22.40 6.00
C GLU A 1 -1.54 -22.45 5.18
N GLY A 2 -0.81 -23.54 5.24
CA GLY A 2 0.47 -23.70 4.55
C GLY A 2 0.30 -24.31 3.15
N VAL A 3 1.39 -24.36 2.39
CA VAL A 3 1.46 -24.95 1.05
C VAL A 3 0.93 -26.39 1.03
N ASN A 4 1.07 -27.15 2.12
CA ASN A 4 0.52 -28.49 2.24
C ASN A 4 -1.01 -28.54 2.18
N ALA A 5 -1.70 -27.46 2.60
CA ALA A 5 -3.14 -27.35 2.45
C ALA A 5 -3.55 -27.15 0.98
N TRP A 6 -2.69 -26.54 0.16
CA TRP A 6 -2.95 -26.31 -1.25
C TRP A 6 -2.86 -27.58 -2.08
N GLN A 7 -2.01 -28.54 -1.69
CA GLN A 7 -1.93 -29.85 -2.35
C GLN A 7 -3.28 -30.57 -2.33
N LYS A 8 -4.05 -30.42 -1.23
CA LYS A 8 -5.40 -30.99 -1.10
C LYS A 8 -6.42 -30.39 -2.06
N LEU A 9 -6.15 -29.15 -2.52
CA LEU A 9 -7.00 -28.42 -3.47
C LEU A 9 -6.54 -28.62 -4.93
N CYS A 10 -5.44 -29.35 -5.14
CA CYS A 10 -4.90 -29.61 -6.46
C CYS A 10 -5.70 -30.71 -7.16
N THR A 11 -6.24 -30.39 -8.33
CA THR A 11 -6.97 -31.34 -9.19
C THR A 11 -6.31 -31.37 -10.56
N LYS A 12 -5.89 -32.54 -11.03
CA LYS A 12 -5.17 -32.71 -12.31
C LYS A 12 -3.99 -31.74 -12.47
N SER A 13 -3.15 -31.63 -11.42
CA SER A 13 -2.00 -30.73 -11.34
C SER A 13 -2.35 -29.22 -11.46
N ARG A 14 -3.58 -28.84 -11.15
CA ARG A 14 -4.05 -27.44 -11.17
C ARG A 14 -4.71 -27.07 -9.86
N ILE A 15 -4.54 -25.83 -9.47
CA ILE A 15 -5.27 -25.20 -8.36
C ILE A 15 -6.26 -24.21 -8.97
N HIS A 16 -7.54 -24.47 -8.73
CA HIS A 16 -8.62 -23.56 -9.12
C HIS A 16 -8.99 -22.70 -7.90
N HIS A 17 -8.81 -21.39 -8.01
CA HIS A 17 -9.14 -20.46 -6.94
C HIS A 17 -10.29 -19.54 -7.36
N HIS A 18 -10.96 -18.97 -6.39
CA HIS A 18 -11.95 -17.94 -6.63
C HIS A 18 -11.28 -16.56 -6.57
N CYS A 19 -11.58 -15.72 -7.55
CA CYS A 19 -11.15 -14.33 -7.61
C CYS A 19 -12.38 -13.42 -7.68
N SER A 20 -12.37 -12.35 -6.89
CA SER A 20 -13.43 -11.35 -6.87
C SER A 20 -12.83 -9.95 -6.76
N VAL A 21 -13.40 -8.98 -7.44
CA VAL A 21 -13.07 -7.55 -7.31
C VAL A 21 -14.03 -6.82 -6.35
N SER A 22 -14.87 -7.56 -5.62
CA SER A 22 -15.84 -7.01 -4.66
C SER A 22 -15.15 -6.57 -3.34
N THR A 23 -14.07 -5.82 -3.45
CA THR A 23 -13.40 -5.16 -2.32
C THR A 23 -13.69 -3.66 -2.36
N ALA A 24 -13.57 -2.98 -1.22
CA ALA A 24 -13.81 -1.52 -1.16
C ALA A 24 -12.94 -0.71 -2.14
N THR A 25 -11.76 -1.24 -2.49
CA THR A 25 -10.79 -0.62 -3.41
C THR A 25 -10.74 -1.29 -4.78
N PHE A 26 -11.66 -2.19 -5.10
CA PHE A 26 -11.75 -2.94 -6.36
C PHE A 26 -10.53 -3.83 -6.67
N ARG A 27 -9.64 -4.04 -5.69
CA ARG A 27 -8.53 -5.00 -5.85
C ARG A 27 -9.05 -6.44 -5.88
N CYS A 28 -8.36 -7.30 -6.64
CA CYS A 28 -8.65 -8.72 -6.65
C CYS A 28 -8.43 -9.34 -5.27
N ALA A 29 -9.48 -9.95 -4.73
CA ALA A 29 -9.42 -10.82 -3.56
C ALA A 29 -9.45 -12.28 -4.00
N HIS A 30 -8.48 -13.05 -3.54
CA HIS A 30 -8.34 -14.48 -3.85
C HIS A 30 -8.78 -15.32 -2.65
N ARG A 31 -9.52 -16.39 -2.90
CA ARG A 31 -9.97 -17.33 -1.87
C ARG A 31 -9.98 -18.76 -2.40
N THR A 32 -9.81 -19.70 -1.52
CA THR A 32 -9.89 -21.15 -1.73
C THR A 32 -9.01 -21.65 -2.89
N PRO A 33 -7.67 -21.50 -2.79
CA PRO A 33 -6.87 -20.81 -1.77
C PRO A 33 -6.63 -19.33 -2.10
N ASN A 34 -6.07 -18.58 -1.13
CA ASN A 34 -5.60 -17.22 -1.39
C ASN A 34 -4.22 -17.24 -2.08
N LEU A 35 -4.20 -17.26 -3.41
CA LEU A 35 -2.96 -17.26 -4.19
C LEU A 35 -2.18 -15.93 -4.12
N GLY A 36 -2.80 -14.84 -3.66
CA GLY A 36 -2.10 -13.59 -3.39
C GLY A 36 -1.11 -13.67 -2.21
N GLN A 37 -1.17 -14.75 -1.42
CA GLN A 37 -0.28 -15.00 -0.28
C GLN A 37 0.83 -16.02 -0.57
N VAL A 38 1.10 -16.35 -1.83
CA VAL A 38 2.27 -17.18 -2.18
C VAL A 38 3.54 -16.48 -1.70
N PRO A 39 4.35 -17.11 -0.85
CA PRO A 39 5.60 -16.52 -0.39
C PRO A 39 6.51 -16.11 -1.55
N SER A 40 7.31 -15.06 -1.34
CA SER A 40 8.27 -14.58 -2.35
C SER A 40 9.45 -15.54 -2.58
N ASP A 41 9.65 -16.49 -1.67
CA ASP A 41 10.69 -17.52 -1.77
C ASP A 41 10.50 -18.36 -3.03
N GLU A 42 11.56 -18.50 -3.80
CA GLU A 42 11.59 -19.21 -5.09
C GLU A 42 11.13 -20.67 -4.95
N ARG A 43 11.40 -21.33 -3.82
CA ARG A 43 10.96 -22.71 -3.56
C ARG A 43 9.44 -22.88 -3.67
N PHE A 44 8.66 -21.84 -3.37
CA PHE A 44 7.21 -21.84 -3.51
C PHE A 44 6.77 -21.36 -4.89
N ARG A 45 7.39 -20.30 -5.40
CA ARG A 45 6.98 -19.70 -6.69
C ARG A 45 7.22 -20.62 -7.87
N ARG A 46 8.34 -21.39 -7.87
CA ARG A 46 8.66 -22.36 -8.92
C ARG A 46 7.65 -23.51 -9.06
N LEU A 47 6.75 -23.70 -8.07
CA LEU A 47 5.68 -24.70 -8.16
C LEU A 47 4.57 -24.29 -9.13
N PHE A 48 4.51 -22.99 -9.47
CA PHE A 48 3.53 -22.45 -10.42
C PHE A 48 4.19 -22.32 -11.78
N ILE A 49 3.83 -23.22 -12.66
CA ILE A 49 4.41 -23.33 -14.00
C ILE A 49 3.36 -23.08 -15.09
N ALA A 50 3.80 -22.68 -16.27
CA ALA A 50 2.92 -22.57 -17.42
C ALA A 50 2.45 -23.96 -17.88
N THR A 51 1.29 -24.02 -18.53
CA THR A 51 0.85 -25.21 -19.27
C THR A 51 1.91 -25.56 -20.33
N PRO A 52 2.20 -26.85 -20.58
CA PRO A 52 3.10 -27.23 -21.66
C PRO A 52 2.77 -26.53 -22.98
N GLY A 53 3.79 -25.97 -23.64
CA GLY A 53 3.65 -25.17 -24.84
C GLY A 53 3.28 -23.69 -24.63
N LEU A 54 2.99 -23.26 -23.40
CA LEU A 54 2.72 -21.86 -23.03
C LEU A 54 3.83 -21.28 -22.17
N ARG A 55 3.80 -19.96 -22.01
CA ARG A 55 4.70 -19.19 -21.12
C ARG A 55 3.87 -18.33 -20.18
N LEU A 56 4.34 -18.15 -18.94
CA LEU A 56 3.80 -17.14 -18.04
C LEU A 56 4.42 -15.79 -18.39
N ALA A 57 3.56 -14.79 -18.61
CA ALA A 57 3.95 -13.39 -18.71
C ALA A 57 3.37 -12.64 -17.52
N ALA A 58 4.16 -11.82 -16.87
CA ALA A 58 3.74 -10.98 -15.75
C ALA A 58 4.28 -9.57 -15.90
N ALA A 59 3.48 -8.59 -15.45
CA ALA A 59 3.89 -7.20 -15.34
C ALA A 59 3.44 -6.66 -13.98
N ASP A 60 4.29 -5.86 -13.36
CA ASP A 60 4.00 -5.18 -12.09
C ASP A 60 4.32 -3.70 -12.20
N LEU A 61 3.43 -2.86 -11.66
CA LEU A 61 3.61 -1.41 -11.65
C LEU A 61 4.43 -1.00 -10.42
N SER A 62 5.66 -0.61 -10.64
CA SER A 62 6.56 -0.21 -9.56
C SER A 62 6.01 0.97 -8.75
N GLY A 63 5.76 0.71 -7.45
CA GLY A 63 5.34 1.73 -6.50
C GLY A 63 4.03 2.42 -6.85
N ILE A 64 3.03 1.69 -7.35
CA ILE A 64 1.78 2.28 -7.88
C ILE A 64 1.10 3.20 -6.87
N GLU A 65 1.04 2.84 -5.59
CA GLU A 65 0.44 3.69 -4.56
C GLU A 65 1.18 5.03 -4.39
N LEU A 66 2.52 5.02 -4.50
CA LEU A 66 3.32 6.26 -4.46
C LEU A 66 3.08 7.12 -5.70
N ARG A 67 2.88 6.50 -6.85
CA ARG A 67 2.53 7.21 -8.09
C ARG A 67 1.15 7.85 -8.02
N MET A 68 0.18 7.15 -7.42
CA MET A 68 -1.14 7.73 -7.15
C MET A 68 -1.05 8.86 -6.13
N LEU A 69 -0.25 8.71 -5.06
CA LEU A 69 0.01 9.81 -4.14
C LEU A 69 0.61 11.02 -4.85
N ALA A 70 1.63 10.82 -5.68
CA ALA A 70 2.26 11.87 -6.48
C ALA A 70 1.25 12.61 -7.38
N HIS A 71 0.35 11.86 -8.03
CA HIS A 71 -0.72 12.43 -8.85
C HIS A 71 -1.63 13.38 -8.04
N TYR A 72 -2.09 12.92 -6.88
CA TYR A 72 -2.98 13.75 -6.05
C TYR A 72 -2.24 14.92 -5.37
N LEU A 73 -0.95 14.77 -5.06
CA LEU A 73 -0.11 15.84 -4.50
C LEU A 73 0.22 16.93 -5.53
N ALA A 74 0.24 16.62 -6.82
CA ALA A 74 0.67 17.55 -7.87
C ALA A 74 -0.12 18.89 -7.87
N ARG A 75 -1.34 18.90 -7.34
CA ARG A 75 -2.17 20.10 -7.17
C ARG A 75 -1.65 21.05 -6.08
N PHE A 76 -0.80 20.57 -5.17
CA PHE A 76 -0.32 21.29 -3.99
C PHE A 76 1.18 21.54 -4.04
N ASP A 77 1.95 20.73 -4.77
CA ASP A 77 3.41 20.79 -4.84
C ASP A 77 3.95 21.05 -6.25
N ASN A 78 3.05 21.36 -7.20
CA ASN A 78 3.38 21.57 -8.63
C ASN A 78 4.14 20.37 -9.25
N GLY A 79 3.83 19.14 -8.80
CA GLY A 79 4.43 17.92 -9.34
C GLY A 79 5.82 17.58 -8.80
N ARG A 80 6.33 18.30 -7.82
CA ARG A 80 7.68 18.08 -7.26
C ARG A 80 7.86 16.67 -6.70
N TYR A 81 6.84 16.13 -6.02
CA TYR A 81 6.91 14.76 -5.51
C TYR A 81 6.99 13.73 -6.65
N ALA A 82 6.23 13.96 -7.72
CA ALA A 82 6.25 13.10 -8.91
C ALA A 82 7.62 13.12 -9.59
N GLU A 83 8.25 14.29 -9.71
CA GLU A 83 9.59 14.44 -10.27
C GLU A 83 10.61 13.63 -9.46
N ILE A 84 10.66 13.81 -8.14
CA ILE A 84 11.60 13.07 -7.26
C ILE A 84 11.33 11.56 -7.34
N LEU A 85 10.05 11.14 -7.40
CA LEU A 85 9.68 9.73 -7.48
C LEU A 85 10.15 9.06 -8.77
N THR A 86 10.19 9.81 -9.88
CA THR A 86 10.51 9.25 -11.21
C THR A 86 11.97 9.39 -11.59
N THR A 87 12.67 10.40 -11.07
CA THR A 87 14.07 10.71 -11.43
C THR A 87 15.08 10.46 -10.32
N GLY A 88 14.61 10.28 -9.08
CA GLY A 88 15.46 10.15 -7.91
C GLY A 88 15.03 9.03 -6.95
N ASP A 89 15.42 9.17 -5.70
CA ASP A 89 15.05 8.25 -4.61
C ASP A 89 14.19 8.98 -3.58
N ILE A 90 12.87 8.84 -3.71
CA ILE A 90 11.91 9.48 -2.81
C ILE A 90 12.06 9.03 -1.34
N HIS A 91 12.49 7.78 -1.13
CA HIS A 91 12.70 7.28 0.23
C HIS A 91 13.94 7.90 0.87
N GLN A 92 15.02 8.08 0.10
CA GLN A 92 16.21 8.79 0.61
C GLN A 92 15.90 10.26 0.86
N THR A 93 15.24 10.93 -0.08
CA THR A 93 14.84 12.34 0.09
C THR A 93 13.99 12.57 1.35
N ASN A 94 13.05 11.67 1.62
CA ASN A 94 12.22 11.76 2.83
C ASN A 94 13.01 11.36 4.09
N ALA A 95 13.94 10.42 4.01
CA ALA A 95 14.82 10.01 5.11
C ALA A 95 15.66 11.19 5.62
N ASP A 96 16.27 11.92 4.70
CA ASP A 96 17.09 13.09 5.00
C ASP A 96 16.29 14.20 5.70
N LYS A 97 15.03 14.40 5.31
CA LYS A 97 14.14 15.39 5.91
C LYS A 97 13.63 15.01 7.30
N ILE A 98 13.35 13.70 7.50
CA ILE A 98 12.73 13.20 8.73
C ILE A 98 13.78 12.82 9.78
N GLY A 99 15.04 12.60 9.36
CA GLY A 99 16.14 12.21 10.25
C GLY A 99 16.10 10.75 10.69
N ILE A 100 15.59 9.84 9.83
CA ILE A 100 15.60 8.39 10.04
C ILE A 100 16.18 7.68 8.82
N THR A 101 16.51 6.39 8.94
CA THR A 101 17.13 5.67 7.82
C THR A 101 16.18 5.47 6.64
N ARG A 102 16.73 5.36 5.43
CA ARG A 102 15.98 5.04 4.20
C ARG A 102 15.09 3.80 4.35
N SER A 103 15.59 2.75 4.99
CA SER A 103 14.84 1.52 5.24
C SER A 103 13.64 1.76 6.17
N GLN A 104 13.83 2.54 7.23
CA GLN A 104 12.76 2.93 8.15
C GLN A 104 11.72 3.79 7.44
N VAL A 105 12.14 4.80 6.65
CA VAL A 105 11.20 5.63 5.87
C VAL A 105 10.38 4.78 4.92
N LYS A 106 11.00 3.84 4.20
CA LYS A 106 10.26 2.95 3.30
C LYS A 106 9.16 2.21 4.06
N THR A 107 9.47 1.63 5.21
CA THR A 107 8.48 0.92 6.05
C THR A 107 7.40 1.86 6.58
N VAL A 108 7.80 3.04 7.07
CA VAL A 108 6.86 4.07 7.57
C VAL A 108 5.94 4.56 6.45
N THR A 109 6.48 4.82 5.26
CA THR A 109 5.69 5.26 4.09
C THR A 109 4.57 4.29 3.79
N TYR A 110 4.88 3.00 3.65
CA TYR A 110 3.84 2.02 3.38
C TYR A 110 2.87 1.84 4.55
N ALA A 111 3.36 1.83 5.80
CA ALA A 111 2.49 1.81 6.97
C ALA A 111 1.51 3.00 6.98
N PHE A 112 2.00 4.20 6.66
CA PHE A 112 1.20 5.40 6.55
C PHE A 112 0.15 5.30 5.42
N LEU A 113 0.58 4.91 4.21
CA LEU A 113 -0.30 4.77 3.05
C LEU A 113 -1.40 3.73 3.27
N TYR A 114 -1.11 2.67 4.02
CA TYR A 114 -2.09 1.65 4.41
C TYR A 114 -2.93 2.03 5.63
N GLY A 115 -2.86 3.28 6.09
CA GLY A 115 -3.68 3.78 7.19
C GLY A 115 -3.34 3.17 8.54
N ALA A 116 -2.09 2.78 8.76
CA ALA A 116 -1.64 2.25 10.03
C ALA A 116 -1.80 3.27 11.16
N GLY A 117 -2.25 2.82 12.34
CA GLY A 117 -2.27 3.63 13.56
C GLY A 117 -0.86 3.92 14.10
N ASP A 118 -0.76 4.86 15.04
CA ASP A 118 0.52 5.33 15.56
C ASP A 118 1.37 4.23 16.19
N ILE A 119 0.76 3.27 16.92
CA ILE A 119 1.49 2.12 17.48
C ILE A 119 2.20 1.34 16.38
N LYS A 120 1.50 1.06 15.28
CA LYS A 120 2.08 0.29 14.16
C LYS A 120 3.17 1.07 13.44
N ILE A 121 3.05 2.39 13.32
CA ILE A 121 4.12 3.24 12.77
C ILE A 121 5.33 3.23 13.71
N GLY A 122 5.11 3.34 15.03
CA GLY A 122 6.19 3.25 16.01
C GLY A 122 6.93 1.90 15.97
N HIS A 123 6.20 0.80 15.89
CA HIS A 123 6.81 -0.53 15.74
C HIS A 123 7.46 -0.74 14.35
N SER A 124 7.07 0.01 13.33
CA SER A 124 7.77 0.03 12.04
C SER A 124 9.14 0.71 12.12
N TYR A 125 9.31 1.62 13.08
CA TYR A 125 10.59 2.24 13.39
C TYR A 125 11.46 1.35 14.26
N ASP A 126 10.91 0.84 15.38
CA ASP A 126 11.57 -0.08 16.30
C ASP A 126 10.55 -1.06 16.90
N LYS A 127 10.73 -2.35 16.60
CA LYS A 127 9.86 -3.44 17.03
C LYS A 127 9.92 -3.74 18.53
N GLN A 128 10.97 -3.29 19.22
CA GLN A 128 11.21 -3.55 20.65
C GLN A 128 10.55 -2.51 21.58
N LEU A 129 9.94 -1.47 21.03
CA LEU A 129 9.27 -0.45 21.83
C LEU A 129 8.04 -1.04 22.55
N SER A 130 7.83 -0.64 23.81
CA SER A 130 6.52 -0.86 24.45
C SER A 130 5.43 -0.10 23.73
N GLU A 131 4.16 -0.51 23.86
CA GLU A 131 3.03 0.10 23.14
C GLU A 131 2.94 1.61 23.35
N ASP A 132 3.15 2.10 24.57
CA ASP A 132 3.09 3.53 24.89
C ASP A 132 4.23 4.31 24.21
N LYS A 133 5.45 3.76 24.24
CA LYS A 133 6.60 4.35 23.55
C LYS A 133 6.40 4.29 22.04
N ALA A 134 5.90 3.18 21.52
CA ALA A 134 5.58 3.02 20.10
C ALA A 134 4.50 4.01 19.65
N ARG A 135 3.44 4.23 20.45
CA ARG A 135 2.39 5.22 20.16
C ARG A 135 2.97 6.64 20.11
N LYS A 136 3.77 7.01 21.10
CA LYS A 136 4.42 8.34 21.16
C LYS A 136 5.35 8.54 19.95
N LYS A 137 6.22 7.58 19.70
CA LYS A 137 7.18 7.63 18.57
C LYS A 137 6.47 7.62 17.21
N GLY A 138 5.43 6.81 17.06
CA GLY A 138 4.64 6.77 15.85
C GLY A 138 3.92 8.08 15.53
N LYS A 139 3.37 8.76 16.56
CA LYS A 139 2.77 10.09 16.41
C LYS A 139 3.79 11.14 15.96
N GLU A 140 4.99 11.11 16.56
CA GLU A 140 6.11 11.98 16.19
C GLU A 140 6.53 11.76 14.73
N ILE A 141 6.75 10.50 14.33
CA ILE A 141 7.14 10.14 12.97
C ILE A 141 6.04 10.49 11.97
N ARG A 142 4.77 10.22 12.28
CA ARG A 142 3.64 10.61 11.43
C ARG A 142 3.63 12.11 11.17
N LYS A 143 3.81 12.90 12.22
CA LYS A 143 3.86 14.36 12.10
C LYS A 143 5.03 14.79 11.21
N ALA A 144 6.23 14.29 11.50
CA ALA A 144 7.43 14.60 10.71
C ALA A 144 7.27 14.18 9.24
N TYR A 145 6.64 13.03 8.96
CA TYR A 145 6.36 12.56 7.61
C TYR A 145 5.39 13.49 6.85
N VAL A 146 4.32 13.93 7.50
CA VAL A 146 3.36 14.86 6.90
C VAL A 146 4.01 16.22 6.65
N ASP A 147 4.80 16.73 7.61
CA ASP A 147 5.45 18.03 7.51
C ASP A 147 6.59 18.02 6.45
N ALA A 148 7.23 16.87 6.22
CA ALA A 148 8.32 16.72 5.25
C ALA A 148 7.86 16.72 3.78
N ILE A 149 6.58 16.42 3.53
CA ILE A 149 6.03 16.29 2.17
C ILE A 149 5.10 17.48 1.89
N PRO A 150 5.53 18.45 1.06
CA PRO A 150 4.71 19.61 0.71
C PRO A 150 3.35 19.17 0.14
N GLY A 151 2.28 19.81 0.63
CA GLY A 151 0.90 19.54 0.19
C GLY A 151 0.25 18.29 0.79
N LEU A 152 0.98 17.45 1.54
CA LEU A 152 0.38 16.23 2.09
C LEU A 152 -0.67 16.52 3.16
N LYS A 153 -0.46 17.54 3.98
CA LYS A 153 -1.43 17.97 4.99
C LYS A 153 -2.73 18.41 4.35
N GLU A 154 -2.65 19.27 3.35
CA GLU A 154 -3.78 19.80 2.59
C GLU A 154 -4.53 18.67 1.85
N LEU A 155 -3.79 17.73 1.28
CA LEU A 155 -4.39 16.54 0.64
C LEU A 155 -5.17 15.71 1.66
N LEU A 156 -4.58 15.43 2.83
CA LEU A 156 -5.24 14.67 3.90
C LEU A 156 -6.54 15.34 4.35
N GLU A 157 -6.52 16.65 4.59
CA GLU A 157 -7.69 17.43 5.00
C GLU A 157 -8.79 17.39 3.95
N ARG A 158 -8.46 17.57 2.67
CA ARG A 158 -9.44 17.48 1.57
C ARG A 158 -10.02 16.10 1.39
N VAL A 159 -9.20 15.06 1.47
CA VAL A 159 -9.66 13.67 1.35
C VAL A 159 -10.54 13.30 2.54
N HIS A 160 -10.17 13.72 3.75
CA HIS A 160 -10.98 13.51 4.95
C HIS A 160 -12.35 14.17 4.80
N LYS A 161 -12.40 15.47 4.48
CA LYS A 161 -13.65 16.20 4.23
C LYS A 161 -14.49 15.56 3.12
N ALA A 162 -13.86 15.14 2.03
CA ALA A 162 -14.58 14.46 0.95
C ALA A 162 -15.18 13.13 1.41
N SER A 163 -14.56 12.43 2.34
CA SER A 163 -15.02 11.14 2.87
C SER A 163 -16.20 11.23 3.83
N GLU A 164 -16.52 12.42 4.36
CA GLU A 164 -17.67 12.62 5.28
C GLU A 164 -19.01 12.21 4.64
N ARG A 165 -19.11 12.25 3.32
CA ARG A 165 -20.27 11.78 2.55
C ARG A 165 -20.33 10.25 2.39
N GLY A 166 -19.38 9.50 3.00
CA GLY A 166 -19.30 8.03 2.95
C GLY A 166 -18.55 7.47 1.74
N PHE A 167 -18.02 8.29 0.83
CA PHE A 167 -17.24 7.85 -0.33
C PHE A 167 -16.29 8.93 -0.85
N VAL A 168 -15.29 8.49 -1.61
CA VAL A 168 -14.43 9.36 -2.43
C VAL A 168 -14.52 8.93 -3.90
N TYR A 169 -14.13 9.80 -4.83
CA TYR A 169 -14.03 9.44 -6.24
C TYR A 169 -12.61 9.02 -6.60
N GLY A 170 -12.46 7.87 -7.26
CA GLY A 170 -11.22 7.46 -7.91
C GLY A 170 -10.92 8.27 -9.18
N LEU A 171 -9.81 7.97 -9.85
CA LEU A 171 -9.40 8.64 -11.10
C LEU A 171 -10.40 8.43 -12.23
N ASP A 172 -11.05 7.30 -12.28
CA ASP A 172 -12.08 6.93 -13.27
C ASP A 172 -13.49 7.36 -12.85
N HIS A 173 -13.60 8.26 -11.88
CA HIS A 173 -14.85 8.75 -11.31
C HIS A 173 -15.74 7.70 -10.63
N ARG A 174 -15.24 6.47 -10.39
CA ARG A 174 -15.96 5.49 -9.56
C ARG A 174 -16.03 5.97 -8.12
N ARG A 175 -17.15 5.66 -7.47
CA ARG A 175 -17.31 5.86 -6.03
C ARG A 175 -16.59 4.76 -5.28
N ILE A 176 -15.65 5.16 -4.43
CA ILE A 176 -14.93 4.27 -3.52
C ILE A 176 -15.53 4.50 -2.14
N LEU A 177 -16.22 3.50 -1.60
CA LEU A 177 -16.86 3.61 -0.29
C LEU A 177 -15.82 3.72 0.82
N VAL A 178 -16.05 4.60 1.77
CA VAL A 178 -15.17 4.87 2.91
C VAL A 178 -15.94 4.66 4.21
N ASP A 179 -15.64 3.57 4.92
CA ASP A 179 -16.24 3.24 6.22
C ASP A 179 -15.59 4.00 7.39
N LYS A 180 -14.32 4.40 7.22
CA LYS A 180 -13.52 5.07 8.25
C LYS A 180 -12.70 6.21 7.64
N GLY A 181 -12.98 7.46 8.05
CA GLY A 181 -12.35 8.65 7.49
C GLY A 181 -10.81 8.63 7.55
N HIS A 182 -10.20 8.06 8.60
CA HIS A 182 -8.74 7.94 8.71
C HIS A 182 -8.11 7.00 7.66
N LYS A 183 -8.91 6.17 6.98
CA LYS A 183 -8.48 5.31 5.87
C LYS A 183 -8.79 5.87 4.50
N ALA A 184 -9.42 7.05 4.41
CA ALA A 184 -9.90 7.61 3.17
C ALA A 184 -8.79 7.78 2.13
N LEU A 185 -7.60 8.25 2.53
CA LEU A 185 -6.45 8.35 1.64
C LEU A 185 -6.03 6.96 1.12
N ASN A 186 -5.97 5.95 1.99
CA ASN A 186 -5.64 4.59 1.58
C ASN A 186 -6.63 4.06 0.54
N TYR A 187 -7.93 4.22 0.77
CA TYR A 187 -8.95 3.80 -0.18
C TYR A 187 -8.85 4.54 -1.50
N LEU A 188 -8.60 5.86 -1.46
CA LEU A 188 -8.40 6.66 -2.65
C LEU A 188 -7.21 6.18 -3.49
N LEU A 189 -6.05 5.98 -2.85
CA LEU A 189 -4.83 5.56 -3.55
C LEU A 189 -4.96 4.15 -4.12
N GLN A 190 -5.47 3.19 -3.33
CA GLN A 190 -5.63 1.82 -3.77
C GLN A 190 -6.74 1.62 -4.80
N GLY A 191 -7.82 2.38 -4.70
CA GLY A 191 -8.94 2.28 -5.64
C GLY A 191 -8.68 3.05 -6.94
N SER A 192 -7.63 3.88 -6.99
CA SER A 192 -7.16 4.58 -8.20
C SER A 192 -5.99 3.87 -8.88
N ALA A 193 -5.39 2.85 -8.21
CA ALA A 193 -4.22 2.10 -8.65
C ALA A 193 -4.60 0.83 -9.54
#